data_c0528d202984984793b32196417755e0
#
_entry.id   c0528d202984984793b32196417755e0
#
_cell.length_a   1.000
_cell.length_b   1.000
_cell.length_c   1.000
_cell.angle_alpha   90.00
_cell.angle_beta   90.00
_cell.angle_gamma   90.00
#
_symmetry.space_group_name_H-M   'P 1'
#
loop_
_entity.id
_entity.type
_entity.pdbx_description
1 polymer ?
#
loop_
_entity_poly.entity_id
_entity_poly.type
_entity_poly.pdbx_seq_one_letter_code
_entity_poly.pdbx_strand_id
1 'polypeptide(L)'
;MFEIQDFESFQKLLDEKQTFLLYGEQVNCSVCMADFPKIERLIQRYEFPAYFVDLEKVPMLKGQLSLFTAPVVILFHSGKEFHRQARIIDFKQLTQQLERLSTVR
;
A
#
# COMPACT_ATOMS: atom_id res chain seq x y z
N MET A 1 9.46 4.12 2.60
CA MET A 1 8.84 2.80 2.29
C MET A 1 9.88 1.90 1.62
N PHE A 2 9.77 0.60 1.84
CA PHE A 2 10.62 -0.38 1.17
C PHE A 2 9.93 -0.86 -0.10
N GLU A 3 10.73 -1.15 -1.13
CA GLU A 3 10.20 -1.59 -2.41
C GLU A 3 9.97 -3.11 -2.42
N ILE A 4 8.79 -3.53 -2.89
CA ILE A 4 8.51 -4.93 -3.18
C ILE A 4 8.95 -5.18 -4.63
N GLN A 5 9.90 -6.09 -4.81
CA GLN A 5 10.49 -6.34 -6.12
C GLN A 5 10.00 -7.65 -6.77
N ASP A 6 9.32 -8.49 -6.00
CA ASP A 6 8.77 -9.75 -6.52
C ASP A 6 7.52 -10.14 -5.72
N PHE A 7 6.74 -11.04 -6.32
CA PHE A 7 5.49 -11.49 -5.71
C PHE A 7 5.73 -12.30 -4.44
N GLU A 8 6.79 -13.07 -4.39
CA GLU A 8 7.09 -13.94 -3.24
C GLU A 8 7.32 -13.13 -1.98
N SER A 9 7.98 -11.97 -2.09
CA SER A 9 8.18 -11.07 -0.94
C SER A 9 6.86 -10.56 -0.40
N PHE A 10 5.92 -10.21 -1.29
CA PHE A 10 4.58 -9.79 -0.89
C PHE A 10 3.83 -10.95 -0.23
N GLN A 11 3.83 -12.13 -0.84
CA GLN A 11 3.13 -13.29 -0.31
C GLN A 11 3.64 -13.67 1.08
N LYS A 12 4.94 -13.52 1.31
CA LYS A 12 5.54 -13.77 2.62
C LYS A 12 4.95 -12.86 3.70
N LEU A 13 4.72 -11.59 3.38
CA LEU A 13 4.08 -10.67 4.33
C LEU A 13 2.69 -11.17 4.73
N LEU A 14 1.91 -11.67 3.77
CA LEU A 14 0.59 -12.21 4.04
C LEU A 14 0.67 -13.49 4.85
N ASP A 15 1.58 -14.39 4.50
CA ASP A 15 1.74 -15.68 5.18
C ASP A 15 2.19 -15.49 6.64
N GLU A 16 2.99 -14.45 6.89
CA GLU A 16 3.44 -14.09 8.22
C GLU A 16 2.42 -13.22 8.97
N LYS A 17 1.26 -13.01 8.38
CA LYS A 17 0.15 -12.25 8.97
C LYS A 17 0.56 -10.85 9.39
N GLN A 18 1.35 -10.19 8.56
CA GLN A 18 1.82 -8.84 8.84
C GLN A 18 0.72 -7.80 8.65
N THR A 19 0.85 -6.68 9.36
CA THR A 19 -0.01 -5.50 9.22
C THR A 19 0.83 -4.42 8.56
N PHE A 20 0.40 -3.92 7.39
CA PHE A 20 1.21 -2.99 6.61
C PHE A 20 0.37 -2.25 5.58
N LEU A 21 0.94 -1.18 5.05
CA LEU A 21 0.38 -0.43 3.92
C LEU A 21 1.13 -0.83 2.65
N LEU A 22 0.39 -1.05 1.58
CA LEU A 22 0.96 -1.27 0.25
C LEU A 22 0.55 -0.11 -0.66
N TYR A 23 1.55 0.56 -1.26
CA TYR A 23 1.33 1.62 -2.22
C TYR A 23 1.73 1.14 -3.62
N GLY A 24 0.76 1.04 -4.51
CA GLY A 24 1.01 0.61 -5.90
C GLY A 24 1.10 1.80 -6.83
N GLU A 25 2.14 1.83 -7.67
CA GLU A 25 2.39 2.91 -8.60
C GLU A 25 2.74 2.37 -9.98
N GLN A 26 2.73 3.25 -10.97
CA GLN A 26 3.12 2.92 -12.35
C GLN A 26 4.08 3.98 -12.87
N VAL A 27 4.86 3.61 -13.88
CA VAL A 27 5.74 4.55 -14.59
C VAL A 27 4.89 5.64 -15.25
N ASN A 28 5.39 6.87 -15.22
CA ASN A 28 4.73 8.05 -15.82
C ASN A 28 3.38 8.39 -15.20
N CYS A 29 3.15 7.98 -13.97
CA CYS A 29 1.96 8.34 -13.22
C CYS A 29 2.24 9.57 -12.36
N SER A 30 1.81 10.75 -12.83
CA SER A 30 2.08 12.01 -12.12
C SER A 30 1.38 12.05 -10.75
N VAL A 31 0.18 11.50 -10.66
CA VAL A 31 -0.55 11.43 -9.38
C VAL A 31 0.19 10.52 -8.40
N CYS A 32 0.71 9.39 -8.87
CA CYS A 32 1.50 8.49 -8.04
C CYS A 32 2.72 9.22 -7.45
N MET A 33 3.41 10.01 -8.27
CA MET A 33 4.59 10.76 -7.84
C MET A 33 4.22 11.85 -6.84
N ALA A 34 3.09 12.52 -7.06
CA ALA A 34 2.63 13.58 -6.16
C ALA A 34 2.17 13.02 -4.81
N ASP A 35 1.54 11.86 -4.80
CA ASP A 35 1.00 11.27 -3.58
C ASP A 35 2.05 10.52 -2.76
N PHE A 36 3.11 10.02 -3.39
CA PHE A 36 4.15 9.25 -2.71
C PHE A 36 4.69 9.93 -1.45
N PRO A 37 5.16 11.20 -1.49
CA PRO A 37 5.65 11.85 -0.29
C PRO A 37 4.56 12.09 0.76
N LYS A 38 3.31 12.22 0.35
CA LYS A 38 2.18 12.36 1.31
C LYS A 38 1.98 11.06 2.07
N ILE A 39 2.06 9.92 1.38
CA ILE A 39 1.99 8.59 2.00
C ILE A 39 3.16 8.42 2.97
N GLU A 40 4.37 8.79 2.55
CA GLU A 40 5.55 8.66 3.40
C GLU A 40 5.40 9.45 4.70
N ARG A 41 4.87 10.66 4.62
CA ARG A 41 4.66 11.47 5.83
C ARG A 41 3.66 10.82 6.77
N LEU A 42 2.59 10.24 6.23
CA LEU A 42 1.57 9.57 7.05
C LEU A 42 2.14 8.34 7.76
N ILE A 43 2.87 7.49 7.04
CA ILE A 43 3.40 6.27 7.66
C ILE A 43 4.48 6.58 8.69
N GLN A 44 5.26 7.64 8.50
CA GLN A 44 6.22 8.09 9.50
C GLN A 44 5.52 8.59 10.76
N ARG A 45 4.45 9.35 10.58
CA ARG A 45 3.67 9.90 11.69
C ARG A 45 3.10 8.81 12.59
N TYR A 46 2.64 7.71 11.99
CA TYR A 46 2.05 6.59 12.73
C TYR A 46 3.01 5.44 12.94
N GLU A 47 4.26 5.58 12.50
CA GLU A 47 5.27 4.51 12.56
C GLU A 47 4.73 3.21 11.98
N PHE A 48 4.05 3.32 10.84
CA PHE A 48 3.33 2.22 10.23
C PHE A 48 4.19 1.54 9.16
N PRO A 49 4.35 0.21 9.22
CA PRO A 49 5.11 -0.50 8.19
C PRO A 49 4.49 -0.31 6.82
N ALA A 50 5.30 0.02 5.82
CA ALA A 50 4.79 0.31 4.50
C ALA A 50 5.76 -0.08 3.41
N TYR A 51 5.19 -0.49 2.27
CA TYR A 51 5.90 -0.93 1.09
C TYR A 51 5.30 -0.29 -0.13
N PHE A 52 6.13 -0.06 -1.16
CA PHE A 52 5.62 0.35 -2.45
C PHE A 52 6.00 -0.66 -3.52
N VAL A 53 5.25 -0.68 -4.60
CA VAL A 53 5.48 -1.61 -5.70
C VAL A 53 5.20 -0.92 -7.03
N ASP A 54 6.08 -1.14 -8.00
CA ASP A 54 5.83 -0.77 -9.39
C ASP A 54 5.01 -1.90 -10.00
N LEU A 55 3.76 -1.61 -10.33
CA LEU A 55 2.82 -2.62 -10.82
C LEU A 55 3.25 -3.24 -12.15
N GLU A 56 4.10 -2.56 -12.90
CA GLU A 56 4.61 -3.12 -14.16
C GLU A 56 5.79 -4.05 -13.94
N LYS A 57 6.55 -3.87 -12.84
CA LYS A 57 7.65 -4.76 -12.49
C LYS A 57 7.17 -6.04 -11.82
N VAL A 58 6.00 -6.01 -11.18
CA VAL A 58 5.45 -7.18 -10.48
C VAL A 58 4.03 -7.44 -10.98
N PRO A 59 3.89 -7.88 -12.24
CA PRO A 59 2.56 -8.05 -12.86
C PRO A 59 1.70 -9.11 -12.18
N MET A 60 2.30 -10.10 -11.54
CA MET A 60 1.54 -11.12 -10.81
C MET A 60 0.76 -10.49 -9.65
N LEU A 61 1.36 -9.54 -8.96
CA LEU A 61 0.70 -8.82 -7.88
C LEU A 61 -0.48 -8.02 -8.41
N LYS A 62 -0.29 -7.38 -9.56
CA LYS A 62 -1.35 -6.64 -10.24
C LYS A 62 -2.56 -7.53 -10.50
N GLY A 63 -2.34 -8.73 -11.04
CA GLY A 63 -3.43 -9.67 -11.32
C GLY A 63 -4.05 -10.26 -10.07
N GLN A 64 -3.24 -10.69 -9.12
CA GLN A 64 -3.72 -11.34 -7.90
C GLN A 64 -4.56 -10.41 -7.03
N LEU A 65 -4.22 -9.13 -6.98
CA LEU A 65 -4.95 -8.14 -6.18
C LEU A 65 -5.94 -7.32 -6.99
N SER A 66 -6.09 -7.59 -8.29
CA SER A 66 -6.97 -6.82 -9.19
C SER A 66 -6.64 -5.33 -9.18
N LEU A 67 -5.37 -4.99 -9.41
CA LEU A 67 -4.88 -3.62 -9.41
C LEU A 67 -4.81 -3.10 -10.84
N PHE A 68 -5.90 -2.53 -11.34
CA PHE A 68 -6.02 -2.11 -12.74
C PHE A 68 -5.83 -0.61 -12.93
N THR A 69 -5.66 0.15 -11.87
CA THR A 69 -5.40 1.60 -11.92
C THR A 69 -4.33 1.96 -10.91
N ALA A 70 -3.72 3.15 -11.07
CA ALA A 70 -2.73 3.68 -10.14
C ALA A 70 -3.02 5.16 -9.88
N PRO A 71 -2.66 5.69 -8.71
CA PRO A 71 -2.12 4.94 -7.58
C PRO A 71 -3.17 4.07 -6.89
N VAL A 72 -2.71 3.08 -6.12
CA VAL A 72 -3.57 2.30 -5.25
C VAL A 72 -2.92 2.24 -3.88
N VAL A 73 -3.73 2.35 -2.83
CA VAL A 73 -3.27 2.14 -1.47
C VAL A 73 -4.13 1.08 -0.82
N ILE A 74 -3.49 0.09 -0.22
CA ILE A 74 -4.17 -1.00 0.45
C ILE A 74 -3.59 -1.14 1.85
N LEU A 75 -4.46 -1.23 2.84
CA LEU A 75 -4.07 -1.55 4.21
C LEU A 75 -4.37 -3.02 4.46
N PHE A 76 -3.37 -3.74 4.95
CA PHE A 76 -3.51 -5.13 5.37
C PHE A 76 -3.41 -5.20 6.88
N HIS A 77 -4.29 -6.00 7.48
CA HIS A 77 -4.27 -6.27 8.91
C HIS A 77 -4.17 -7.77 9.12
N SER A 78 -3.11 -8.20 9.76
CA SER A 78 -2.85 -9.62 10.02
C SER A 78 -2.95 -10.48 8.75
N GLY A 79 -2.38 -9.95 7.66
CA GLY A 79 -2.33 -10.64 6.37
C GLY A 79 -3.60 -10.57 5.54
N LYS A 80 -4.60 -9.80 5.97
CA LYS A 80 -5.87 -9.67 5.24
C LYS A 80 -6.13 -8.23 4.86
N GLU A 81 -6.71 -8.03 3.68
CA GLU A 81 -7.06 -6.70 3.23
C GLU A 81 -8.10 -6.08 4.17
N PHE A 82 -7.81 -4.85 4.63
CA PHE A 82 -8.65 -4.10 5.56
C PHE A 82 -9.31 -2.91 4.88
N HIS A 83 -8.58 -2.23 3.98
CA HIS A 83 -9.04 -1.00 3.35
C HIS A 83 -8.32 -0.82 2.02
N ARG A 84 -9.01 -0.29 1.02
CA ARG A 84 -8.45 -0.07 -0.30
C ARG A 84 -8.98 1.21 -0.89
N GLN A 85 -8.08 2.00 -1.52
CA GLN A 85 -8.45 3.15 -2.35
C GLN A 85 -7.65 3.10 -3.64
N ALA A 86 -8.26 3.53 -4.72
CA ALA A 86 -7.63 3.51 -6.04
C ALA A 86 -7.87 4.83 -6.77
N ARG A 87 -6.87 5.26 -7.56
CA ARG A 87 -6.84 6.44 -8.40
C ARG A 87 -6.77 7.74 -7.62
N ILE A 88 -7.82 8.11 -6.93
CA ILE A 88 -7.89 9.34 -6.13
C ILE A 88 -7.88 8.92 -4.67
N ILE A 89 -6.82 9.29 -3.96
CA ILE A 89 -6.64 8.90 -2.57
C ILE A 89 -7.27 9.97 -1.67
N ASP A 90 -8.23 9.54 -0.87
CA ASP A 90 -8.83 10.36 0.19
C ASP A 90 -7.94 10.23 1.42
N PHE A 91 -7.07 11.22 1.63
CA PHE A 91 -6.08 11.18 2.72
C PHE A 91 -6.73 11.30 4.09
N LYS A 92 -7.87 11.95 4.19
CA LYS A 92 -8.60 12.03 5.45
C LYS A 92 -9.10 10.65 5.87
N GLN A 93 -9.71 9.92 4.94
CA GLN A 93 -10.18 8.57 5.18
C GLN A 93 -9.01 7.62 5.47
N LEU A 94 -7.92 7.74 4.71
CA LEU A 94 -6.74 6.93 4.92
C LEU A 94 -6.17 7.14 6.32
N THR A 95 -6.09 8.40 6.75
CA THR A 95 -5.61 8.75 8.10
C THR A 95 -6.47 8.09 9.16
N GLN A 96 -7.79 8.15 9.01
CA GLN A 96 -8.71 7.52 9.95
C GLN A 96 -8.48 6.01 10.05
N GLN A 97 -8.26 5.35 8.92
CA GLN A 97 -8.03 3.92 8.91
C GLN A 97 -6.67 3.56 9.52
N LEU A 98 -5.65 4.37 9.26
CA LEU A 98 -4.33 4.17 9.88
C LEU A 98 -4.41 4.33 11.40
N GLU A 99 -5.16 5.31 11.89
CA GLU A 99 -5.36 5.49 13.32
C GLU A 99 -6.02 4.27 13.95
N ARG A 100 -7.04 3.71 13.30
CA ARG A 100 -7.71 2.51 13.79
C ARG A 100 -6.75 1.33 13.89
N LEU A 101 -5.96 1.09 12.85
CA LEU A 101 -4.99 0.00 12.85
C LEU A 101 -3.84 0.23 13.83
N SER A 102 -3.42 1.46 14.02
CA SER A 102 -2.36 1.80 14.96
C SER A 102 -2.79 1.54 16.40
N THR A 103 -4.09 1.61 16.69
CA THR A 103 -4.64 1.38 18.02
C THR A 103 -4.70 -0.12 18.36
N VAL A 104 -4.86 -0.98 17.35
CA VAL A 104 -5.12 -2.42 17.57
C VAL A 104 -3.92 -3.32 17.28
N ARG A 105 -2.84 -2.79 16.70
CA ARG A 105 -1.69 -3.63 16.39
C ARG A 105 -0.66 -3.73 17.52
#